data_ce086c641e14b0d385049e4c2116e3c1
#
_entry.id   ce086c641e14b0d385049e4c2116e3c1
#
_cell.length_a   1.000
_cell.length_b   1.000
_cell.length_c   1.000
_cell.angle_alpha   90.00
_cell.angle_beta   90.00
_cell.angle_gamma   90.00
#
_symmetry.space_group_name_H-M   'P 1'
#
loop_
_entity.id
_entity.type
_entity.pdbx_description
1 polymer ?
#
loop_
_entity_poly.entity_id
_entity_poly.type
_entity_poly.pdbx_seq_one_letter_code
_entity_poly.pdbx_strand_id
1 'polypeptide(L)'
;MHSGVIKRVGFRSSILALILSLSSCGYSSNPLAEAAMIPASAAFIVGGVGIAGLSQAMSIFETEDRVRESKPKKDGPFTDHWPNGKKKAVGSYKGKQLDGLYTTYYESGKKKSEVIYRSGKRNGPHTSWQENGQKSLEGVFKEGKPEGATKSYHKNGRISRLESGSPNGTNTAWHDNGQKQRVSTYKNGKLISRKVWNEKGKLTESLRRAPQ
;
A
#
# COMPACT_ATOMS: atom_id res chain seq x y z
N MET A 1 5.73 -28.94 52.87
CA MET A 1 5.18 -29.31 51.57
C MET A 1 3.94 -28.49 51.30
N HIS A 2 4.04 -27.35 50.67
CA HIS A 2 2.88 -26.54 50.27
C HIS A 2 3.02 -26.16 48.81
N SER A 3 2.19 -26.79 48.03
CA SER A 3 2.02 -26.55 46.60
C SER A 3 1.20 -25.27 46.40
N GLY A 4 1.81 -24.21 45.82
CA GLY A 4 1.14 -22.98 45.48
C GLY A 4 0.70 -22.99 44.01
N VAL A 5 -0.61 -23.13 43.81
CA VAL A 5 -1.25 -22.99 42.48
C VAL A 5 -1.45 -21.54 42.19
N ILE A 6 -0.75 -21.01 41.18
CA ILE A 6 -0.99 -19.67 40.67
C ILE A 6 -2.17 -19.70 39.69
N LYS A 7 -3.29 -19.12 40.08
CA LYS A 7 -4.46 -18.88 39.24
C LYS A 7 -4.16 -17.78 38.24
N ARG A 8 -4.23 -18.10 36.94
CA ARG A 8 -4.30 -17.10 35.87
C ARG A 8 -5.63 -16.38 35.91
N VAL A 9 -5.62 -15.12 36.27
CA VAL A 9 -6.78 -14.22 36.15
C VAL A 9 -6.86 -13.72 34.72
N GLY A 10 -7.97 -14.07 34.05
CA GLY A 10 -8.23 -13.66 32.67
C GLY A 10 -8.59 -12.16 32.56
N PHE A 11 -7.84 -11.43 31.80
CA PHE A 11 -8.10 -10.05 31.45
C PHE A 11 -8.92 -9.98 30.15
N ARG A 12 -10.22 -10.18 30.24
CA ARG A 12 -11.14 -10.10 29.10
C ARG A 12 -12.51 -9.51 29.46
N SER A 13 -12.58 -8.37 30.14
CA SER A 13 -13.89 -7.74 30.40
C SER A 13 -13.91 -6.22 30.61
N SER A 14 -12.83 -5.49 30.29
CA SER A 14 -12.81 -4.05 30.59
C SER A 14 -12.93 -3.11 29.37
N ILE A 15 -12.98 -3.63 28.15
CA ILE A 15 -13.08 -2.77 26.93
C ILE A 15 -14.53 -2.58 26.50
N LEU A 16 -15.45 -3.48 26.81
CA LEU A 16 -16.84 -3.37 26.39
C LEU A 16 -17.70 -2.45 27.29
N ALA A 17 -17.24 -2.17 28.52
CA ALA A 17 -17.96 -1.28 29.45
C ALA A 17 -17.68 0.22 29.24
N LEU A 18 -16.63 0.57 28.47
CA LEU A 18 -16.27 1.97 28.23
C LEU A 18 -17.02 2.60 27.04
N ILE A 19 -17.65 1.80 26.20
CA ILE A 19 -18.37 2.28 25.00
C ILE A 19 -19.83 2.68 25.32
N LEU A 20 -20.38 2.21 26.43
CA LEU A 20 -21.78 2.48 26.81
C LEU A 20 -21.99 3.66 27.76
N SER A 21 -20.92 4.30 28.27
CA SER A 21 -21.03 5.43 29.20
C SER A 21 -20.86 6.83 28.54
N LEU A 22 -20.65 6.91 27.22
CA LEU A 22 -20.44 8.16 26.51
C LEU A 22 -21.66 8.68 25.75
N SER A 23 -22.84 8.06 25.92
CA SER A 23 -24.05 8.48 25.21
C SER A 23 -24.97 9.43 26.01
N SER A 24 -24.52 10.00 27.11
CA SER A 24 -25.37 10.91 27.92
C SER A 24 -24.72 12.20 28.38
N CYS A 25 -23.77 12.77 27.65
CA CYS A 25 -23.31 14.12 28.00
C CYS A 25 -23.25 15.01 26.74
N GLY A 26 -23.96 16.10 26.80
CA GLY A 26 -24.32 17.05 25.78
C GLY A 26 -23.22 17.50 24.82
N TYR A 27 -23.60 17.56 23.60
CA TYR A 27 -22.88 18.10 22.45
C TYR A 27 -22.60 19.59 22.61
N SER A 28 -21.36 19.95 22.75
CA SER A 28 -20.88 21.33 22.57
C SER A 28 -20.06 21.40 21.31
N SER A 29 -20.52 22.23 20.37
CA SER A 29 -19.97 22.42 19.04
C SER A 29 -18.69 23.25 19.05
N ASN A 30 -17.52 22.59 19.12
CA ASN A 30 -16.27 23.24 18.75
C ASN A 30 -15.36 22.20 18.03
N PRO A 31 -15.24 22.24 16.69
CA PRO A 31 -14.59 21.19 15.89
C PRO A 31 -13.06 21.25 15.88
N LEU A 32 -12.41 22.06 16.70
CA LEU A 32 -10.95 22.26 16.66
C LEU A 32 -10.18 21.66 17.85
N ALA A 33 -10.84 21.03 18.82
CA ALA A 33 -10.16 20.52 20.03
C ALA A 33 -9.90 19.01 20.06
N GLU A 34 -10.38 18.21 19.10
CA GLU A 34 -10.29 16.74 19.11
C GLU A 34 -9.26 16.13 18.16
N ALA A 35 -8.38 16.95 17.56
CA ALA A 35 -7.36 16.46 16.63
C ALA A 35 -6.11 15.83 17.29
N ALA A 36 -6.07 15.72 18.63
CA ALA A 36 -4.82 15.36 19.34
C ALA A 36 -4.71 13.89 19.80
N MET A 37 -5.70 13.02 19.55
CA MET A 37 -5.63 11.60 20.00
C MET A 37 -6.20 10.59 19.00
N ILE A 38 -5.91 10.72 17.71
CA ILE A 38 -6.18 9.66 16.75
C ILE A 38 -4.83 9.03 16.36
N PRO A 39 -4.61 7.74 16.59
CA PRO A 39 -3.41 7.08 16.11
C PRO A 39 -3.37 7.18 14.57
N ALA A 40 -2.17 7.38 14.02
CA ALA A 40 -1.89 7.72 12.62
C ALA A 40 -2.50 6.79 11.53
N SER A 41 -3.30 5.80 11.91
CA SER A 41 -4.01 4.87 11.03
C SER A 41 -5.47 5.23 10.73
N ALA A 42 -6.04 6.31 11.35
CA ALA A 42 -7.46 6.65 11.23
C ALA A 42 -7.76 8.04 10.65
N ALA A 43 -6.76 8.80 10.24
CA ALA A 43 -6.92 10.19 9.83
C ALA A 43 -7.01 10.36 8.30
N PHE A 44 -8.00 9.73 7.63
CA PHE A 44 -8.26 10.01 6.21
C PHE A 44 -9.73 9.86 5.79
N ILE A 45 -10.63 10.54 6.49
CA ILE A 45 -11.96 10.87 5.92
C ILE A 45 -12.42 12.19 6.51
N VAL A 46 -12.03 13.33 5.97
CA VAL A 46 -12.87 14.56 5.83
C VAL A 46 -12.19 15.50 4.83
N GLY A 47 -12.88 15.90 3.81
CA GLY A 47 -12.47 16.97 2.90
C GLY A 47 -12.23 16.47 1.48
N GLY A 48 -13.26 16.55 0.69
CA GLY A 48 -13.29 16.14 -0.71
C GLY A 48 -12.28 16.85 -1.60
N VAL A 49 -12.03 16.15 -2.70
CA VAL A 49 -11.35 16.53 -3.94
C VAL A 49 -9.82 16.32 -3.94
N GLY A 50 -9.39 15.20 -4.50
CA GLY A 50 -8.27 15.26 -5.43
C GLY A 50 -6.94 14.62 -5.05
N ILE A 51 -6.87 13.57 -4.21
CA ILE A 51 -5.64 12.75 -4.09
C ILE A 51 -5.94 11.23 -4.25
N ALA A 52 -6.98 10.88 -4.96
CA ALA A 52 -7.37 9.48 -5.14
C ALA A 52 -6.44 8.67 -6.08
N GLY A 53 -5.45 9.30 -6.71
CA GLY A 53 -4.52 8.63 -7.63
C GLY A 53 -3.24 8.08 -6.98
N LEU A 54 -2.74 8.75 -5.94
CA LEU A 54 -1.50 8.34 -5.25
C LEU A 54 -1.77 7.34 -4.12
N SER A 55 -2.99 7.36 -3.52
CA SER A 55 -3.30 6.52 -2.37
C SER A 55 -3.49 5.04 -2.72
N GLN A 56 -4.00 4.71 -3.90
CA GLN A 56 -4.20 3.31 -4.28
C GLN A 56 -2.91 2.58 -4.65
N ALA A 57 -1.96 3.26 -5.32
CA ALA A 57 -0.65 2.67 -5.56
C ALA A 57 0.15 2.55 -4.26
N MET A 58 0.10 3.56 -3.37
CA MET A 58 0.73 3.48 -2.05
C MET A 58 0.06 2.45 -1.12
N SER A 59 -1.27 2.28 -1.15
CA SER A 59 -1.96 1.31 -0.30
C SER A 59 -1.61 -0.16 -0.64
N ILE A 60 -1.35 -0.46 -1.92
CA ILE A 60 -0.87 -1.79 -2.33
C ILE A 60 0.54 -2.04 -1.77
N PHE A 61 1.36 -1.00 -1.64
CA PHE A 61 2.71 -1.10 -1.06
C PHE A 61 2.71 -1.13 0.48
N GLU A 62 1.77 -0.43 1.15
CA GLU A 62 1.72 -0.36 2.62
C GLU A 62 1.17 -1.65 3.27
N THR A 63 0.30 -2.40 2.60
CA THR A 63 -0.28 -3.63 3.17
C THR A 63 0.72 -4.79 3.26
N GLU A 64 1.75 -4.81 2.41
CA GLU A 64 2.78 -5.85 2.47
C GLU A 64 3.78 -5.64 3.61
N ASP A 65 4.00 -4.41 4.07
CA ASP A 65 4.96 -4.11 5.14
C ASP A 65 4.38 -4.31 6.56
N ARG A 66 3.05 -4.27 6.76
CA ARG A 66 2.41 -4.41 8.07
C ARG A 66 2.33 -5.84 8.63
N VAL A 67 2.58 -6.88 7.83
CA VAL A 67 2.47 -8.29 8.28
C VAL A 67 3.70 -8.78 9.06
N ARG A 68 4.69 -7.93 9.33
CA ARG A 68 6.04 -8.36 9.74
C ARG A 68 6.41 -8.22 11.21
N GLU A 69 5.51 -7.83 12.10
CA GLU A 69 5.89 -7.43 13.47
C GLU A 69 5.90 -8.55 14.54
N SER A 70 6.04 -9.82 14.21
CA SER A 70 5.81 -10.85 15.25
C SER A 70 6.97 -11.71 15.72
N LYS A 71 8.22 -11.60 15.21
CA LYS A 71 9.37 -12.33 15.79
C LYS A 71 10.70 -11.62 15.50
N PRO A 72 11.63 -11.55 16.50
CA PRO A 72 13.01 -11.12 16.25
C PRO A 72 13.65 -12.15 15.31
N LYS A 73 13.95 -11.75 14.09
CA LYS A 73 14.43 -12.66 13.06
C LYS A 73 15.94 -12.76 13.14
N LYS A 74 16.48 -13.98 13.14
CA LYS A 74 17.92 -14.26 13.04
C LYS A 74 18.41 -13.83 11.64
N ASP A 75 19.65 -13.38 11.57
CA ASP A 75 20.33 -13.14 10.30
C ASP A 75 20.42 -14.43 9.47
N GLY A 76 20.36 -14.28 8.16
CA GLY A 76 20.41 -15.39 7.22
C GLY A 76 19.11 -15.60 6.45
N PRO A 77 19.07 -16.62 5.59
CA PRO A 77 17.92 -16.94 4.78
C PRO A 77 16.76 -17.47 5.62
N PHE A 78 15.54 -17.21 5.17
CA PHE A 78 14.33 -17.74 5.77
C PHE A 78 13.30 -18.14 4.72
N THR A 79 12.42 -19.04 5.11
CA THR A 79 11.23 -19.40 4.33
C THR A 79 10.05 -19.49 5.29
N ASP A 80 9.04 -18.67 5.04
CA ASP A 80 7.75 -18.75 5.72
C ASP A 80 6.79 -19.59 4.88
N HIS A 81 5.85 -20.29 5.53
CA HIS A 81 4.89 -21.16 4.87
C HIS A 81 3.45 -20.75 5.21
N TRP A 82 2.55 -21.00 4.29
CA TRP A 82 1.13 -20.99 4.52
C TRP A 82 0.70 -22.21 5.36
N PRO A 83 -0.49 -22.19 6.00
CA PRO A 83 -0.99 -23.37 6.73
C PRO A 83 -1.08 -24.64 5.88
N ASN A 84 -1.24 -24.51 4.56
CA ASN A 84 -1.27 -25.63 3.62
C ASN A 84 0.13 -26.17 3.25
N GLY A 85 1.20 -25.69 3.91
CA GLY A 85 2.58 -26.12 3.70
C GLY A 85 3.30 -25.48 2.50
N LYS A 86 2.61 -24.71 1.64
CA LYS A 86 3.23 -24.03 0.53
C LYS A 86 4.01 -22.80 1.00
N LYS A 87 5.05 -22.41 0.27
CA LYS A 87 5.83 -21.20 0.57
C LYS A 87 4.93 -19.97 0.59
N LYS A 88 5.09 -19.12 1.60
CA LYS A 88 4.45 -17.81 1.76
C LYS A 88 5.42 -16.69 1.43
N ALA A 89 6.65 -16.78 1.96
CA ALA A 89 7.69 -15.80 1.71
C ALA A 89 9.07 -16.47 1.78
N VAL A 90 9.99 -15.97 0.97
CA VAL A 90 11.40 -16.37 0.96
C VAL A 90 12.24 -15.10 0.92
N GLY A 91 13.27 -15.03 1.74
CA GLY A 91 14.16 -13.87 1.79
C GLY A 91 15.36 -14.12 2.69
N SER A 92 16.08 -13.04 2.99
CA SER A 92 17.19 -13.06 3.92
C SER A 92 17.18 -11.84 4.82
N TYR A 93 17.66 -12.02 6.06
CA TYR A 93 17.88 -10.94 7.02
C TYR A 93 19.37 -10.72 7.24
N LYS A 94 19.75 -9.46 7.39
CA LYS A 94 21.08 -9.00 7.84
C LYS A 94 20.88 -7.86 8.81
N GLY A 95 21.44 -7.98 10.04
CA GLY A 95 21.22 -6.98 11.10
C GLY A 95 19.74 -6.81 11.44
N LYS A 96 18.96 -7.91 11.46
CA LYS A 96 17.48 -7.91 11.69
C LYS A 96 16.66 -7.19 10.61
N GLN A 97 17.28 -6.75 9.52
CA GLN A 97 16.63 -6.08 8.40
C GLN A 97 16.64 -6.99 7.17
N LEU A 98 15.62 -6.87 6.31
CA LEU A 98 15.64 -7.58 5.02
C LEU A 98 16.82 -7.08 4.18
N ASP A 99 17.55 -8.03 3.62
CA ASP A 99 18.67 -7.76 2.71
C ASP A 99 18.72 -8.83 1.61
N GLY A 100 18.77 -8.39 0.36
CA GLY A 100 18.72 -9.27 -0.82
C GLY A 100 17.31 -9.42 -1.41
N LEU A 101 17.16 -10.47 -2.21
CA LEU A 101 15.90 -10.78 -2.88
C LEU A 101 14.85 -11.28 -1.88
N TYR A 102 13.68 -10.69 -1.93
CA TYR A 102 12.51 -11.09 -1.17
C TYR A 102 11.37 -11.46 -2.12
N THR A 103 10.88 -12.69 -2.01
CA THR A 103 9.81 -13.22 -2.85
C THR A 103 8.64 -13.64 -1.98
N THR A 104 7.44 -13.24 -2.35
CA THR A 104 6.19 -13.69 -1.72
C THR A 104 5.37 -14.55 -2.69
N TYR A 105 4.50 -15.37 -2.12
CA TYR A 105 3.67 -16.31 -2.88
C TYR A 105 2.23 -16.24 -2.38
N TYR A 106 1.30 -16.49 -3.27
CA TYR A 106 -0.10 -16.76 -2.96
C TYR A 106 -0.24 -18.11 -2.24
N GLU A 107 -1.34 -18.33 -1.58
CA GLU A 107 -1.66 -19.60 -0.94
C GLU A 107 -1.80 -20.76 -1.95
N SER A 108 -2.11 -20.45 -3.21
CA SER A 108 -2.05 -21.36 -4.34
C SER A 108 -0.61 -21.86 -4.65
N GLY A 109 0.43 -21.17 -4.13
CA GLY A 109 1.84 -21.42 -4.39
C GLY A 109 2.41 -20.65 -5.58
N LYS A 110 1.59 -19.89 -6.29
CA LYS A 110 2.07 -19.01 -7.38
C LYS A 110 2.80 -17.81 -6.81
N LYS A 111 3.78 -17.28 -7.54
CA LYS A 111 4.52 -16.07 -7.15
C LYS A 111 3.59 -14.87 -7.11
N LYS A 112 3.66 -14.09 -6.00
CA LYS A 112 2.87 -12.89 -5.77
C LYS A 112 3.69 -11.63 -5.99
N SER A 113 4.88 -11.55 -5.39
CA SER A 113 5.78 -10.42 -5.61
C SER A 113 7.25 -10.81 -5.50
N GLU A 114 8.08 -10.02 -6.11
CA GLU A 114 9.53 -10.11 -6.06
C GLU A 114 10.12 -8.70 -5.93
N VAL A 115 10.95 -8.47 -4.93
CA VAL A 115 11.54 -7.17 -4.64
C VAL A 115 12.92 -7.32 -4.03
N ILE A 116 13.86 -6.44 -4.36
CA ILE A 116 15.19 -6.41 -3.76
C ILE A 116 15.18 -5.42 -2.59
N TYR A 117 15.71 -5.87 -1.44
CA TYR A 117 15.93 -5.05 -0.25
C TYR A 117 17.42 -4.84 -0.02
N ARG A 118 17.75 -3.66 0.52
CA ARG A 118 19.06 -3.33 1.07
C ARG A 118 18.83 -2.61 2.41
N SER A 119 19.36 -3.19 3.48
CA SER A 119 19.20 -2.64 4.84
C SER A 119 17.75 -2.26 5.17
N GLY A 120 16.81 -3.17 4.91
CA GLY A 120 15.38 -3.01 5.19
C GLY A 120 14.60 -2.11 4.22
N LYS A 121 15.27 -1.46 3.27
CA LYS A 121 14.63 -0.60 2.28
C LYS A 121 14.58 -1.27 0.91
N ARG A 122 13.49 -1.08 0.17
CA ARG A 122 13.41 -1.53 -1.22
C ARG A 122 14.49 -0.81 -2.04
N ASN A 123 15.30 -1.57 -2.78
CA ASN A 123 16.42 -1.02 -3.54
C ASN A 123 16.68 -1.89 -4.78
N GLY A 124 16.03 -1.59 -5.88
CA GLY A 124 16.09 -2.34 -7.12
C GLY A 124 14.71 -2.59 -7.74
N PRO A 125 14.63 -3.50 -8.70
CA PRO A 125 13.38 -3.86 -9.34
C PRO A 125 12.38 -4.48 -8.36
N HIS A 126 11.11 -4.15 -8.59
CA HIS A 126 9.95 -4.74 -7.94
C HIS A 126 8.97 -5.18 -9.02
N THR A 127 8.58 -6.43 -8.98
CA THR A 127 7.52 -6.97 -9.84
C THR A 127 6.51 -7.70 -8.96
N SER A 128 5.22 -7.44 -9.20
CA SER A 128 4.13 -8.20 -8.61
C SER A 128 3.29 -8.87 -9.69
N TRP A 129 2.67 -9.98 -9.33
CA TRP A 129 1.82 -10.78 -10.21
C TRP A 129 0.45 -10.97 -9.58
N GLN A 130 -0.52 -11.16 -10.41
CA GLN A 130 -1.86 -11.61 -10.04
C GLN A 130 -1.86 -13.13 -9.90
N GLU A 131 -2.86 -13.69 -9.26
CA GLU A 131 -2.95 -15.13 -9.06
C GLU A 131 -3.12 -15.92 -10.38
N ASN A 132 -3.61 -15.27 -11.45
CA ASN A 132 -3.62 -15.84 -12.79
C ASN A 132 -2.23 -15.88 -13.46
N GLY A 133 -1.18 -15.35 -12.80
CA GLY A 133 0.20 -15.33 -13.27
C GLY A 133 0.58 -14.12 -14.13
N GLN A 134 -0.37 -13.25 -14.45
CA GLN A 134 -0.08 -12.00 -15.16
C GLN A 134 0.50 -10.96 -14.20
N LYS A 135 1.36 -10.07 -14.72
CA LYS A 135 1.87 -8.96 -13.93
C LYS A 135 0.73 -8.07 -13.44
N SER A 136 0.83 -7.58 -12.21
CA SER A 136 -0.05 -6.57 -11.64
C SER A 136 0.65 -5.22 -11.50
N LEU A 137 1.97 -5.26 -11.26
CA LEU A 137 2.79 -4.06 -11.09
C LEU A 137 4.24 -4.35 -11.43
N GLU A 138 4.94 -3.36 -11.98
CA GLU A 138 6.40 -3.33 -12.09
C GLU A 138 6.94 -1.90 -11.94
N GLY A 139 8.11 -1.78 -11.32
CA GLY A 139 8.80 -0.52 -11.10
C GLY A 139 10.18 -0.76 -10.52
N VAL A 140 10.89 0.33 -10.28
CA VAL A 140 12.21 0.32 -9.64
C VAL A 140 12.15 1.18 -8.38
N PHE A 141 12.83 0.76 -7.33
CA PHE A 141 12.92 1.47 -6.06
C PHE A 141 14.37 1.78 -5.72
N LYS A 142 14.58 2.92 -5.08
CA LYS A 142 15.85 3.33 -4.50
C LYS A 142 15.58 3.91 -3.12
N GLU A 143 16.27 3.38 -2.10
CA GLU A 143 16.11 3.80 -0.70
C GLU A 143 14.63 3.83 -0.23
N GLY A 144 13.83 2.86 -0.69
CA GLY A 144 12.41 2.73 -0.35
C GLY A 144 11.45 3.60 -1.18
N LYS A 145 11.95 4.50 -2.01
CA LYS A 145 11.14 5.39 -2.86
C LYS A 145 11.11 4.87 -4.30
N PRO A 146 10.00 5.05 -5.03
CA PRO A 146 9.98 4.76 -6.46
C PRO A 146 11.03 5.57 -7.22
N GLU A 147 11.81 4.91 -8.08
CA GLU A 147 12.78 5.52 -8.98
C GLU A 147 12.33 5.32 -10.43
N GLY A 148 11.94 6.42 -11.09
CA GLY A 148 11.43 6.36 -12.45
C GLY A 148 9.99 5.87 -12.56
N ALA A 149 9.63 5.36 -13.72
CA ALA A 149 8.26 5.02 -14.03
C ALA A 149 7.80 3.72 -13.38
N THR A 150 6.56 3.72 -12.89
CA THR A 150 5.86 2.54 -12.38
C THR A 150 4.72 2.17 -13.32
N LYS A 151 4.58 0.90 -13.64
CA LYS A 151 3.50 0.34 -14.47
C LYS A 151 2.60 -0.54 -13.62
N SER A 152 1.30 -0.34 -13.76
CA SER A 152 0.27 -1.25 -13.24
C SER A 152 -0.49 -1.89 -14.39
N TYR A 153 -1.08 -3.05 -14.14
CA TYR A 153 -1.74 -3.86 -15.17
C TYR A 153 -3.16 -4.23 -14.74
N HIS A 154 -4.06 -4.32 -15.69
CA HIS A 154 -5.38 -4.90 -15.55
C HIS A 154 -5.31 -6.42 -15.41
N LYS A 155 -6.43 -7.05 -15.00
CA LYS A 155 -6.55 -8.52 -14.92
C LYS A 155 -6.35 -9.23 -16.26
N ASN A 156 -6.56 -8.54 -17.37
CA ASN A 156 -6.33 -9.04 -18.73
C ASN A 156 -4.87 -8.86 -19.22
N GLY A 157 -3.96 -8.37 -18.35
CA GLY A 157 -2.54 -8.18 -18.67
C GLY A 157 -2.22 -6.89 -19.42
N ARG A 158 -3.20 -6.09 -19.81
CA ARG A 158 -2.96 -4.79 -20.43
C ARG A 158 -2.54 -3.76 -19.38
N ILE A 159 -1.74 -2.76 -19.79
CA ILE A 159 -1.35 -1.67 -18.89
C ILE A 159 -2.61 -0.91 -18.46
N SER A 160 -2.79 -0.76 -17.14
CA SER A 160 -3.86 0.05 -16.54
C SER A 160 -3.36 1.45 -16.20
N ARG A 161 -2.08 1.59 -15.83
CA ARG A 161 -1.49 2.87 -15.41
C ARG A 161 0.01 2.91 -15.67
N LEU A 162 0.47 4.08 -16.09
CA LEU A 162 1.89 4.45 -16.14
C LEU A 162 2.05 5.73 -15.33
N GLU A 163 2.86 5.67 -14.28
CA GLU A 163 3.21 6.82 -13.43
C GLU A 163 4.67 7.16 -13.64
N SER A 164 4.97 8.45 -13.82
CA SER A 164 6.33 8.90 -14.16
C SER A 164 7.33 8.73 -13.02
N GLY A 165 6.86 8.62 -11.76
CA GLY A 165 7.71 8.60 -10.57
C GLY A 165 8.46 9.90 -10.30
N SER A 166 8.13 10.97 -11.04
CA SER A 166 8.78 12.28 -10.96
C SER A 166 7.75 13.37 -10.63
N PRO A 167 8.13 14.42 -9.88
CA PRO A 167 7.29 15.59 -9.68
C PRO A 167 7.03 16.36 -10.98
N ASN A 168 7.84 16.12 -12.00
CA ASN A 168 7.66 16.62 -13.36
C ASN A 168 7.42 15.45 -14.30
N GLY A 169 6.26 15.36 -14.93
CA GLY A 169 5.99 14.28 -15.84
C GLY A 169 4.51 14.05 -16.09
N THR A 170 4.23 13.00 -16.83
CA THR A 170 2.88 12.65 -17.23
C THR A 170 2.52 11.27 -16.71
N ASN A 171 1.38 11.18 -16.02
CA ASN A 171 0.77 9.94 -15.60
C ASN A 171 -0.37 9.62 -16.56
N THR A 172 -0.42 8.39 -17.05
CA THR A 172 -1.45 7.92 -17.97
C THR A 172 -2.16 6.72 -17.37
N ALA A 173 -3.49 6.71 -17.46
CA ALA A 173 -4.31 5.56 -17.12
C ALA A 173 -5.10 5.10 -18.35
N TRP A 174 -5.37 3.81 -18.44
CA TRP A 174 -6.13 3.18 -19.52
C TRP A 174 -7.30 2.38 -18.94
N HIS A 175 -8.36 2.30 -19.68
CA HIS A 175 -9.44 1.34 -19.48
C HIS A 175 -8.95 -0.09 -19.80
N ASP A 176 -9.66 -1.09 -19.35
CA ASP A 176 -9.33 -2.49 -19.62
C ASP A 176 -9.44 -2.89 -21.10
N ASN A 177 -10.23 -2.14 -21.90
CA ASN A 177 -10.27 -2.26 -23.35
C ASN A 177 -9.02 -1.68 -24.05
N GLY A 178 -8.12 -1.01 -23.31
CA GLY A 178 -6.86 -0.43 -23.81
C GLY A 178 -6.98 1.02 -24.29
N GLN A 179 -8.15 1.62 -24.25
CA GLN A 179 -8.32 3.04 -24.56
C GLN A 179 -7.84 3.91 -23.39
N LYS A 180 -7.32 5.11 -23.68
CA LYS A 180 -6.91 6.04 -22.63
C LYS A 180 -8.11 6.44 -21.79
N GLN A 181 -7.95 6.36 -20.47
CA GLN A 181 -8.91 6.81 -19.48
C GLN A 181 -8.55 8.23 -19.00
N ARG A 182 -7.28 8.47 -18.69
CA ARG A 182 -6.82 9.74 -18.13
C ARG A 182 -5.36 9.99 -18.47
N VAL A 183 -5.04 11.23 -18.77
CA VAL A 183 -3.68 11.75 -18.88
C VAL A 183 -3.58 12.97 -17.97
N SER A 184 -2.63 12.94 -17.04
CA SER A 184 -2.38 14.04 -16.09
C SER A 184 -0.92 14.45 -16.17
N THR A 185 -0.65 15.72 -16.39
CA THR A 185 0.70 16.28 -16.44
C THR A 185 0.96 17.14 -15.21
N TYR A 186 2.12 16.94 -14.62
CA TYR A 186 2.57 17.62 -13.41
C TYR A 186 3.83 18.43 -13.69
N LYS A 187 3.97 19.55 -12.98
CA LYS A 187 5.19 20.37 -12.92
C LYS A 187 5.42 20.76 -11.46
N ASN A 188 6.60 20.46 -10.93
CA ASN A 188 6.97 20.67 -9.53
C ASN A 188 5.93 20.08 -8.54
N GLY A 189 5.42 18.87 -8.86
CA GLY A 189 4.40 18.17 -8.08
C GLY A 189 2.98 18.74 -8.23
N LYS A 190 2.78 19.86 -8.92
CA LYS A 190 1.47 20.48 -9.15
C LYS A 190 0.86 19.99 -10.46
N LEU A 191 -0.44 19.66 -10.45
CA LEU A 191 -1.18 19.28 -11.65
C LEU A 191 -1.36 20.52 -12.55
N ILE A 192 -0.81 20.48 -13.77
CA ILE A 192 -0.94 21.55 -14.77
C ILE A 192 -1.93 21.24 -15.88
N SER A 193 -2.14 19.95 -16.19
CA SER A 193 -3.20 19.57 -17.14
C SER A 193 -3.75 18.19 -16.82
N ARG A 194 -5.03 17.98 -17.15
CA ARG A 194 -5.70 16.69 -17.10
C ARG A 194 -6.69 16.56 -18.24
N LYS A 195 -6.67 15.39 -18.88
CA LYS A 195 -7.68 15.00 -19.86
C LYS A 195 -8.25 13.65 -19.44
N VAL A 196 -9.57 13.47 -19.55
CA VAL A 196 -10.27 12.23 -19.20
C VAL A 196 -11.14 11.83 -20.38
N TRP A 197 -11.14 10.54 -20.69
CA TRP A 197 -11.95 9.93 -21.74
C TRP A 197 -12.80 8.80 -21.14
N ASN A 198 -13.96 8.58 -21.69
CA ASN A 198 -14.78 7.42 -21.38
C ASN A 198 -14.27 6.16 -22.12
N GLU A 199 -14.86 5.01 -21.85
CA GLU A 199 -14.52 3.72 -22.47
C GLU A 199 -14.74 3.68 -24.00
N LYS A 200 -15.52 4.60 -24.56
CA LYS A 200 -15.72 4.78 -26.01
C LYS A 200 -14.68 5.72 -26.62
N GLY A 201 -13.70 6.20 -25.85
CA GLY A 201 -12.66 7.13 -26.31
C GLY A 201 -13.13 8.58 -26.45
N LYS A 202 -14.35 8.93 -26.03
CA LYS A 202 -14.85 10.31 -26.06
C LYS A 202 -14.25 11.10 -24.89
N LEU A 203 -13.68 12.27 -25.18
CA LEU A 203 -13.18 13.21 -24.17
C LEU A 203 -14.34 13.72 -23.33
N THR A 204 -14.25 13.57 -22.01
CA THR A 204 -15.28 13.96 -21.04
C THR A 204 -14.83 15.11 -20.15
N GLU A 205 -13.52 15.27 -19.95
CA GLU A 205 -12.98 16.35 -19.14
C GLU A 205 -11.65 16.83 -19.73
N SER A 206 -11.44 18.15 -19.72
CA SER A 206 -10.16 18.76 -20.04
C SER A 206 -9.90 19.92 -19.10
N LEU A 207 -8.83 19.82 -18.30
CA LEU A 207 -8.33 20.86 -17.40
C LEU A 207 -6.95 21.30 -17.88
N ARG A 208 -6.74 22.61 -17.98
CA ARG A 208 -5.43 23.22 -18.17
C ARG A 208 -5.28 24.37 -17.18
N ARG A 209 -4.22 24.35 -16.38
CA ARG A 209 -3.87 25.44 -15.46
C ARG A 209 -2.65 26.17 -16.02
N ALA A 210 -2.62 27.48 -15.88
CA ALA A 210 -1.42 28.26 -16.20
C ALA A 210 -0.27 27.79 -15.29
N PRO A 211 0.96 27.66 -15.80
CA PRO A 211 2.13 27.44 -14.95
C PRO A 211 2.30 28.66 -14.04
N GLN A 212 2.27 28.42 -12.73
CA GLN A 212 2.65 29.41 -11.72
C GLN A 212 4.14 29.32 -11.49
#